data_e1d4a8c6f33e34f5f92702272b1bab66
#
_entry.id   e1d4a8c6f33e34f5f92702272b1bab66
#
_cell.length_a   1.000
_cell.length_b   1.000
_cell.length_c   1.000
_cell.angle_alpha   90.00
_cell.angle_beta   90.00
_cell.angle_gamma   90.00
#
_symmetry.space_group_name_H-M   'P 1'
#
loop_
_entity.id
_entity.type
_entity.pdbx_description
1 polymer ?
#
loop_
_entity_poly.entity_id
_entity_poly.type
_entity_poly.pdbx_seq_one_letter_code
_entity_poly.pdbx_strand_id
1 'polypeptide(L)'
;MTKPCISCHNKPMKNGYYKAELLDKFIKFLPKTNKPYCHDSNQKIHMEKLKPNTSIFYFATKNRDFTKPIQMRSTAYSKLENSGIVKINSKGETTVYLKCPQVYKNDDGKVYHRHFHFIYWDHKNNQWDENLYTQKIICNIDENCVKKNLKKAIIIDALPEKNYEEKHIKGSLSLPYNKRWTEKDVQKIIGTNKLKPIIVYCWNKKCNAAEKVCVRLNKMGFYNLVHYENGICGWTGPTESSLKM
;
A
#
# COMPACT_ATOMS: atom_id res chain seq x y z
N MET A 1 -9.14 18.64 -1.30
CA MET A 1 -9.69 17.34 -1.67
C MET A 1 -8.53 16.47 -2.10
N THR A 2 -8.20 15.44 -1.31
CA THR A 2 -7.17 14.44 -1.67
C THR A 2 -7.75 13.58 -2.78
N LYS A 3 -7.07 13.51 -3.95
CA LYS A 3 -7.48 12.60 -5.03
C LYS A 3 -7.46 11.16 -4.50
N PRO A 4 -8.47 10.33 -4.83
CA PRO A 4 -8.45 8.93 -4.45
C PRO A 4 -7.22 8.24 -5.06
N CYS A 5 -6.55 7.43 -4.26
CA CYS A 5 -5.42 6.61 -4.71
C CYS A 5 -5.84 5.70 -5.87
N ILE A 6 -5.10 5.73 -7.00
CA ILE A 6 -5.42 4.90 -8.19
C ILE A 6 -5.41 3.40 -7.85
N SER A 7 -4.65 2.98 -6.85
CA SER A 7 -4.66 1.60 -6.34
C SER A 7 -5.97 1.20 -5.65
N CYS A 8 -6.79 2.18 -5.21
CA CYS A 8 -8.07 1.95 -4.55
C CYS A 8 -9.23 1.64 -5.53
N HIS A 9 -9.02 1.77 -6.84
CA HIS A 9 -10.05 1.47 -7.86
C HIS A 9 -10.20 -0.03 -8.19
N ASN A 10 -9.38 -0.89 -7.60
CA ASN A 10 -9.59 -2.32 -7.74
C ASN A 10 -10.82 -2.72 -6.94
N LYS A 11 -11.87 -3.19 -7.62
CA LYS A 11 -13.06 -3.78 -6.96
C LYS A 11 -12.58 -4.77 -5.90
N PRO A 12 -13.15 -4.74 -4.68
CA PRO A 12 -12.85 -5.74 -3.67
C PRO A 12 -13.02 -7.13 -4.28
N MET A 13 -11.97 -7.95 -4.23
CA MET A 13 -12.08 -9.32 -4.71
C MET A 13 -12.75 -10.15 -3.61
N LYS A 14 -13.85 -10.81 -3.96
CA LYS A 14 -14.51 -11.77 -3.09
C LYS A 14 -13.58 -13.00 -2.97
N ASN A 15 -12.87 -13.13 -1.87
CA ASN A 15 -11.98 -14.26 -1.64
C ASN A 15 -12.76 -15.38 -0.95
N GLY A 16 -13.20 -16.38 -1.72
CA GLY A 16 -13.89 -17.56 -1.21
C GLY A 16 -13.06 -18.54 -0.37
N TYR A 17 -11.91 -18.14 0.18
CA TYR A 17 -10.94 -19.06 0.77
C TYR A 17 -10.53 -18.81 2.23
N TYR A 18 -11.23 -17.98 2.96
CA TYR A 18 -11.05 -17.96 4.41
C TYR A 18 -12.21 -18.70 5.07
N LYS A 19 -11.94 -19.94 5.55
CA LYS A 19 -12.90 -20.68 6.34
C LYS A 19 -13.40 -19.85 7.51
N ALA A 20 -14.68 -19.92 7.78
CA ALA A 20 -15.39 -19.29 8.90
C ALA A 20 -14.65 -19.41 10.26
N GLU A 21 -13.90 -20.49 10.49
CA GLU A 21 -13.11 -20.72 11.70
C GLU A 21 -12.09 -19.61 12.04
N LEU A 22 -11.50 -18.94 11.04
CA LEU A 22 -10.61 -17.83 11.30
C LEU A 22 -11.41 -16.57 11.66
N LEU A 23 -12.52 -16.35 10.97
CA LEU A 23 -13.44 -15.25 11.24
C LEU A 23 -14.06 -15.40 12.62
N ASP A 24 -14.57 -16.57 13.00
CA ASP A 24 -15.19 -16.84 14.30
C ASP A 24 -14.26 -16.60 15.48
N LYS A 25 -12.98 -16.96 15.34
CA LYS A 25 -11.96 -16.64 16.33
C LYS A 25 -11.72 -15.14 16.46
N PHE A 26 -11.83 -14.37 15.38
CA PHE A 26 -11.64 -12.93 15.39
C PHE A 26 -12.88 -12.15 15.81
N ILE A 27 -14.07 -12.58 15.40
CA ILE A 27 -15.34 -11.93 15.70
C ILE A 27 -15.62 -11.92 17.21
N LYS A 28 -15.23 -12.96 17.93
CA LYS A 28 -15.38 -13.05 19.41
C LYS A 28 -14.56 -12.02 20.16
N PHE A 29 -13.50 -11.47 19.57
CA PHE A 29 -12.61 -10.46 20.17
C PHE A 29 -12.87 -9.03 19.71
N LEU A 30 -13.88 -8.80 18.85
CA LEU A 30 -14.18 -7.46 18.36
C LEU A 30 -14.76 -6.60 19.48
N PRO A 31 -14.19 -5.44 19.76
CA PRO A 31 -14.80 -4.51 20.68
C PRO A 31 -16.15 -4.04 20.14
N LYS A 32 -17.21 -4.16 20.94
CA LYS A 32 -18.56 -3.69 20.62
C LYS A 32 -18.65 -2.15 20.47
N THR A 33 -17.55 -1.42 20.47
CA THR A 33 -17.51 0.03 20.51
C THR A 33 -16.77 0.61 19.30
N ASN A 34 -17.39 1.66 18.71
CA ASN A 34 -16.91 2.50 17.61
C ASN A 34 -15.63 3.32 17.94
N LYS A 35 -14.58 2.70 18.45
CA LYS A 35 -13.31 3.42 18.56
C LYS A 35 -12.54 3.29 17.26
N PRO A 36 -12.16 4.39 16.59
CA PRO A 36 -11.19 4.34 15.51
C PRO A 36 -9.87 3.85 16.12
N TYR A 37 -9.54 2.59 15.90
CA TYR A 37 -8.29 2.01 16.37
C TYR A 37 -7.18 2.37 15.39
N CYS A 38 -6.45 3.35 15.71
CA CYS A 38 -5.03 3.55 15.51
C CYS A 38 -4.67 5.04 15.60
N HIS A 39 -4.35 5.53 16.78
CA HIS A 39 -3.78 6.87 16.94
C HIS A 39 -2.46 7.07 16.16
N ASP A 40 -1.81 5.97 15.76
CA ASP A 40 -0.54 5.97 15.02
C ASP A 40 -0.70 5.51 13.57
N SER A 41 -1.89 5.60 12.98
CA SER A 41 -2.05 5.21 11.57
C SER A 41 -1.36 6.21 10.66
N ASN A 42 -0.46 5.74 9.82
CA ASN A 42 0.24 6.53 8.83
C ASN A 42 -0.38 6.45 7.43
N GLN A 43 -1.44 5.61 7.25
CA GLN A 43 -2.16 5.46 6.00
C GLN A 43 -3.62 5.86 6.19
N LYS A 44 -4.07 6.82 5.40
CA LYS A 44 -5.46 7.27 5.31
C LYS A 44 -6.00 6.86 3.95
N ILE A 45 -6.91 5.88 3.91
CA ILE A 45 -7.43 5.28 2.67
C ILE A 45 -8.90 5.65 2.54
N HIS A 46 -9.22 6.47 1.55
CA HIS A 46 -10.61 6.75 1.19
C HIS A 46 -11.15 5.63 0.32
N MET A 47 -12.32 5.11 0.67
CA MET A 47 -13.03 4.04 -0.04
C MET A 47 -14.39 4.54 -0.51
N GLU A 48 -14.76 4.15 -1.71
CA GLU A 48 -16.01 4.50 -2.38
C GLU A 48 -16.72 3.26 -2.93
N LYS A 49 -18.00 3.43 -3.31
CA LYS A 49 -18.81 2.36 -3.94
C LYS A 49 -18.98 1.13 -3.05
N LEU A 50 -19.00 1.36 -1.75
CA LEU A 50 -19.30 0.35 -0.74
C LEU A 50 -20.82 0.23 -0.50
N LYS A 51 -21.26 -0.81 0.22
CA LYS A 51 -22.63 -0.92 0.70
C LYS A 51 -22.93 0.25 1.63
N PRO A 52 -23.92 1.14 1.33
CA PRO A 52 -24.18 2.32 2.15
C PRO A 52 -24.83 1.96 3.49
N ASN A 53 -24.76 2.89 4.44
CA ASN A 53 -25.44 2.83 5.74
C ASN A 53 -25.13 1.58 6.58
N THR A 54 -23.93 1.01 6.45
CA THR A 54 -23.47 -0.11 7.27
C THR A 54 -22.09 0.18 7.86
N SER A 55 -21.52 -0.78 8.55
CA SER A 55 -20.16 -0.71 9.06
C SER A 55 -19.26 -1.77 8.41
N ILE A 56 -17.98 -1.51 8.35
CA ILE A 56 -16.97 -2.52 8.05
C ILE A 56 -16.02 -2.68 9.22
N PHE A 57 -15.67 -3.93 9.51
CA PHE A 57 -14.48 -4.28 10.25
C PHE A 57 -13.37 -4.52 9.26
N TYR A 58 -12.24 -3.87 9.44
CA TYR A 58 -11.08 -4.02 8.59
C TYR A 58 -9.86 -4.45 9.40
N PHE A 59 -8.96 -5.19 8.77
CA PHE A 59 -7.71 -5.63 9.38
C PHE A 59 -6.62 -5.87 8.33
N ALA A 60 -5.38 -5.71 8.77
CA ALA A 60 -4.19 -5.88 7.95
C ALA A 60 -3.05 -6.54 8.75
N THR A 61 -1.99 -6.90 8.06
CA THR A 61 -0.75 -7.31 8.71
C THR A 61 -0.18 -6.15 9.55
N LYS A 62 0.52 -6.48 10.65
CA LYS A 62 1.20 -5.48 11.46
C LYS A 62 2.21 -4.69 10.63
N ASN A 63 2.45 -3.45 11.03
CA ASN A 63 3.51 -2.64 10.45
C ASN A 63 4.88 -3.27 10.74
N ARG A 64 5.78 -3.14 9.77
CA ARG A 64 7.17 -3.55 9.90
C ARG A 64 8.04 -2.72 8.96
N ASP A 65 9.29 -2.50 9.35
CA ASP A 65 10.31 -1.93 8.47
C ASP A 65 10.37 -2.75 7.18
N PHE A 66 10.03 -2.11 6.06
CA PHE A 66 9.90 -2.75 4.76
C PHE A 66 11.24 -3.21 4.16
N THR A 67 12.35 -2.84 4.75
CA THR A 67 13.69 -3.29 4.36
C THR A 67 14.10 -4.60 5.06
N LYS A 68 13.33 -5.07 6.04
CA LYS A 68 13.57 -6.34 6.73
C LYS A 68 13.01 -7.52 5.93
N PRO A 69 13.53 -8.74 6.11
CA PRO A 69 13.01 -9.94 5.48
C PRO A 69 11.51 -10.10 5.71
N ILE A 70 10.79 -10.56 4.68
CA ILE A 70 9.34 -10.80 4.77
C ILE A 70 9.03 -11.91 5.76
N GLN A 71 7.88 -11.81 6.42
CA GLN A 71 7.43 -12.78 7.42
C GLN A 71 6.42 -13.77 6.82
N MET A 72 6.23 -14.89 7.52
CA MET A 72 5.13 -15.81 7.27
C MET A 72 3.80 -15.15 7.69
N ARG A 73 2.70 -15.58 7.06
CA ARG A 73 1.35 -15.07 7.31
C ARG A 73 0.97 -15.10 8.79
N SER A 74 1.21 -16.20 9.47
CA SER A 74 0.90 -16.38 10.90
C SER A 74 1.55 -15.31 11.79
N THR A 75 2.83 -15.01 11.53
CA THR A 75 3.57 -13.96 12.24
C THR A 75 3.15 -12.55 11.81
N ALA A 76 2.83 -12.36 10.52
CA ALA A 76 2.52 -11.04 9.96
C ALA A 76 1.18 -10.48 10.48
N TYR A 77 0.17 -11.32 10.68
CA TYR A 77 -1.13 -10.89 11.22
C TYR A 77 -1.15 -10.79 12.74
N SER A 78 -0.32 -11.58 13.44
CA SER A 78 -0.20 -11.53 14.91
C SER A 78 -1.56 -11.45 15.62
N LYS A 79 -1.75 -10.48 16.53
CA LYS A 79 -2.97 -10.24 17.33
C LYS A 79 -3.96 -9.26 16.68
N LEU A 80 -3.92 -9.04 15.37
CA LEU A 80 -4.74 -8.07 14.65
C LEU A 80 -4.60 -6.62 15.17
N GLU A 81 -3.42 -6.23 15.58
CA GLU A 81 -3.13 -4.89 16.10
C GLU A 81 -3.36 -3.77 15.06
N ASN A 82 -3.41 -4.11 13.77
CA ASN A 82 -3.65 -3.22 12.65
C ASN A 82 -5.07 -3.41 12.11
N SER A 83 -6.07 -3.06 12.90
CA SER A 83 -7.48 -3.27 12.59
C SER A 83 -8.36 -2.13 13.14
N GLY A 84 -9.62 -2.08 12.70
CA GLY A 84 -10.59 -1.13 13.21
C GLY A 84 -11.99 -1.33 12.63
N ILE A 85 -12.94 -0.52 13.11
CA ILE A 85 -14.31 -0.47 12.61
C ILE A 85 -14.62 0.95 12.17
N VAL A 86 -15.21 1.10 10.99
CA VAL A 86 -15.70 2.39 10.47
C VAL A 86 -17.11 2.26 9.89
N LYS A 87 -17.89 3.34 10.00
CA LYS A 87 -19.19 3.45 9.37
C LYS A 87 -19.04 3.92 7.92
N ILE A 88 -19.92 3.40 7.06
CA ILE A 88 -20.06 3.83 5.68
C ILE A 88 -21.27 4.78 5.61
N ASN A 89 -21.07 5.93 4.97
CA ASN A 89 -22.13 6.92 4.82
C ASN A 89 -23.20 6.49 3.78
N SER A 90 -24.25 7.31 3.62
CA SER A 90 -25.33 7.07 2.66
C SER A 90 -24.87 7.07 1.19
N LYS A 91 -23.71 7.64 0.88
CA LYS A 91 -23.13 7.63 -0.46
C LYS A 91 -22.24 6.40 -0.74
N GLY A 92 -22.09 5.50 0.24
CA GLY A 92 -21.20 4.35 0.12
C GLY A 92 -19.72 4.69 0.28
N GLU A 93 -19.40 5.73 1.07
CA GLU A 93 -18.03 6.23 1.27
C GLU A 93 -17.62 6.05 2.74
N THR A 94 -16.33 5.81 2.94
CA THR A 94 -15.71 5.80 4.28
C THR A 94 -14.21 6.06 4.18
N THR A 95 -13.56 6.23 5.33
CA THR A 95 -12.10 6.34 5.41
C THR A 95 -11.57 5.32 6.41
N VAL A 96 -10.63 4.51 5.95
CA VAL A 96 -9.92 3.52 6.75
C VAL A 96 -8.56 4.09 7.16
N TYR A 97 -8.17 3.86 8.40
CA TYR A 97 -6.89 4.28 8.97
C TYR A 97 -6.08 3.05 9.36
N LEU A 98 -4.91 2.88 8.76
CA LEU A 98 -4.04 1.72 8.98
C LEU A 98 -2.59 2.17 9.21
N LYS A 99 -1.84 1.39 9.98
CA LYS A 99 -0.37 1.34 9.82
C LYS A 99 -0.05 0.66 8.50
N CYS A 100 1.03 1.08 7.81
CA CYS A 100 1.42 0.45 6.56
C CYS A 100 1.56 -1.07 6.72
N PRO A 101 0.73 -1.90 6.06
CA PRO A 101 0.86 -3.35 6.15
C PRO A 101 2.17 -3.83 5.55
N GLN A 102 2.72 -4.91 6.08
CA GLN A 102 3.89 -5.54 5.48
C GLN A 102 3.50 -6.48 4.33
N VAL A 103 4.44 -6.71 3.43
CA VAL A 103 4.44 -7.84 2.50
C VAL A 103 4.70 -9.11 3.30
N TYR A 104 4.04 -10.21 2.97
CA TYR A 104 4.24 -11.50 3.64
C TYR A 104 4.14 -12.67 2.65
N LYS A 105 4.53 -13.84 3.09
CA LYS A 105 4.33 -15.10 2.36
C LYS A 105 3.47 -16.07 3.15
N ASN A 106 2.69 -16.91 2.44
CA ASN A 106 1.99 -18.03 3.06
C ASN A 106 2.90 -19.27 3.17
N ASP A 107 2.33 -20.36 3.66
CA ASP A 107 3.08 -21.60 3.89
C ASP A 107 3.55 -22.25 2.59
N ASP A 108 2.84 -22.03 1.46
CA ASP A 108 3.25 -22.46 0.11
C ASP A 108 4.35 -21.58 -0.51
N GLY A 109 4.86 -20.60 0.23
CA GLY A 109 5.84 -19.64 -0.25
C GLY A 109 5.31 -18.53 -1.16
N LYS A 110 4.00 -18.52 -1.46
CA LYS A 110 3.37 -17.46 -2.26
C LYS A 110 3.42 -16.12 -1.54
N VAL A 111 3.90 -15.11 -2.24
CA VAL A 111 4.05 -13.73 -1.70
C VAL A 111 2.81 -12.91 -1.99
N TYR A 112 2.42 -12.10 -1.03
CA TYR A 112 1.27 -11.21 -1.11
C TYR A 112 1.71 -9.76 -1.00
N HIS A 113 1.17 -8.93 -1.91
CA HIS A 113 1.32 -7.48 -1.87
C HIS A 113 0.72 -6.90 -0.59
N ARG A 114 1.06 -5.64 -0.26
CA ARG A 114 0.41 -4.90 0.81
C ARG A 114 -1.08 -4.79 0.54
N HIS A 115 -1.87 -5.17 1.51
CA HIS A 115 -3.33 -5.12 1.43
C HIS A 115 -3.94 -5.11 2.83
N PHE A 116 -5.22 -4.79 2.89
CA PHE A 116 -6.05 -5.04 4.05
C PHE A 116 -7.29 -5.83 3.63
N HIS A 117 -7.88 -6.48 4.61
CA HIS A 117 -9.15 -7.19 4.47
C HIS A 117 -10.24 -6.41 5.18
N PHE A 118 -11.48 -6.61 4.74
CA PHE A 118 -12.64 -6.11 5.46
C PHE A 118 -13.86 -7.00 5.26
N ILE A 119 -14.79 -6.94 6.21
CA ILE A 119 -16.10 -7.59 6.21
C ILE A 119 -17.15 -6.56 6.55
N TYR A 120 -18.38 -6.74 6.03
CA TYR A 120 -19.49 -5.85 6.31
C TYR A 120 -20.28 -6.32 7.54
N TRP A 121 -20.90 -5.38 8.25
CA TRP A 121 -21.95 -5.68 9.20
C TRP A 121 -23.25 -5.99 8.48
N ASP A 122 -23.86 -7.14 8.76
CA ASP A 122 -25.17 -7.55 8.25
C ASP A 122 -26.25 -7.19 9.28
N HIS A 123 -26.97 -6.09 9.02
CA HIS A 123 -28.04 -5.63 9.88
C HIS A 123 -29.23 -6.60 9.97
N LYS A 124 -29.48 -7.38 8.91
CA LYS A 124 -30.60 -8.33 8.86
C LYS A 124 -30.40 -9.48 9.85
N ASN A 125 -29.19 -9.99 9.91
CA ASN A 125 -28.84 -11.14 10.75
C ASN A 125 -28.12 -10.72 12.04
N ASN A 126 -27.92 -9.41 12.25
CA ASN A 126 -27.21 -8.83 13.41
C ASN A 126 -25.84 -9.47 13.68
N GLN A 127 -25.06 -9.66 12.61
CA GLN A 127 -23.73 -10.28 12.65
C GLN A 127 -22.81 -9.74 11.56
N TRP A 128 -21.55 -10.12 11.59
CA TRP A 128 -20.63 -9.83 10.51
C TRP A 128 -20.85 -10.77 9.32
N ASP A 129 -20.76 -10.21 8.09
CA ASP A 129 -20.86 -10.98 6.84
C ASP A 129 -19.70 -12.02 6.76
N GLU A 130 -20.00 -13.20 6.28
CA GLU A 130 -18.98 -14.25 6.06
C GLU A 130 -18.07 -13.98 4.86
N ASN A 131 -18.42 -13.00 4.02
CA ASN A 131 -17.63 -12.66 2.86
C ASN A 131 -16.44 -11.75 3.22
N LEU A 132 -15.23 -12.23 2.94
CA LEU A 132 -14.00 -11.47 3.12
C LEU A 132 -13.65 -10.71 1.84
N TYR A 133 -13.50 -9.40 1.97
CA TYR A 133 -13.06 -8.51 0.89
C TYR A 133 -11.59 -8.15 1.08
N THR A 134 -10.88 -7.92 -0.02
CA THR A 134 -9.46 -7.56 0.01
C THR A 134 -9.18 -6.35 -0.85
N GLN A 135 -8.51 -5.36 -0.27
CA GLN A 135 -8.09 -4.14 -0.96
C GLN A 135 -6.56 -4.04 -0.95
N LYS A 136 -5.94 -4.04 -2.15
CA LYS A 136 -4.51 -3.76 -2.28
C LYS A 136 -4.23 -2.29 -2.04
N ILE A 137 -3.08 -1.99 -1.44
CA ILE A 137 -2.64 -0.62 -1.18
C ILE A 137 -1.16 -0.44 -1.51
N ILE A 138 -0.79 0.81 -1.79
CA ILE A 138 0.58 1.28 -1.83
C ILE A 138 0.72 2.29 -0.71
N CYS A 139 1.61 2.00 0.24
CA CYS A 139 1.79 2.86 1.39
C CYS A 139 2.57 4.11 1.03
N ASN A 140 2.14 5.24 1.59
CA ASN A 140 2.90 6.48 1.58
C ASN A 140 3.92 6.47 2.73
N ILE A 141 5.12 6.97 2.46
CA ILE A 141 6.18 7.16 3.43
C ILE A 141 6.63 8.61 3.46
N ASP A 142 7.15 9.05 4.59
CA ASP A 142 7.71 10.38 4.77
C ASP A 142 9.18 10.46 4.31
N GLU A 143 9.70 11.68 4.31
CA GLU A 143 11.07 11.97 3.93
C GLU A 143 12.10 11.29 4.84
N ASN A 144 11.84 11.23 6.15
CA ASN A 144 12.74 10.60 7.11
C ASN A 144 12.89 9.10 6.81
N CYS A 145 11.79 8.45 6.42
CA CYS A 145 11.80 7.07 5.99
C CYS A 145 12.65 6.88 4.72
N VAL A 146 12.53 7.80 3.73
CA VAL A 146 13.38 7.76 2.52
C VAL A 146 14.86 7.92 2.90
N LYS A 147 15.22 8.96 3.69
CA LYS A 147 16.60 9.22 4.13
C LYS A 147 17.25 8.03 4.83
N LYS A 148 16.52 7.36 5.73
CA LYS A 148 16.99 6.16 6.44
C LYS A 148 17.25 4.96 5.52
N ASN A 149 16.64 4.95 4.34
CA ASN A 149 16.63 3.78 3.45
C ASN A 149 17.32 4.01 2.09
N LEU A 150 17.96 5.16 1.86
CA LEU A 150 18.68 5.46 0.61
C LEU A 150 19.68 4.36 0.18
N LYS A 151 20.34 3.71 1.14
CA LYS A 151 21.31 2.62 0.86
C LYS A 151 20.70 1.22 0.89
N LYS A 152 19.44 1.06 1.34
CA LYS A 152 18.78 -0.24 1.56
C LYS A 152 17.69 -0.52 0.54
N ALA A 153 17.13 0.52 -0.06
CA ALA A 153 16.06 0.43 -1.04
C ALA A 153 16.53 0.95 -2.41
N ILE A 154 15.88 0.49 -3.47
CA ILE A 154 15.98 1.12 -4.78
C ILE A 154 15.09 2.35 -4.76
N ILE A 155 15.62 3.49 -5.15
CA ILE A 155 14.86 4.73 -5.29
C ILE A 155 14.53 4.92 -6.77
N ILE A 156 13.27 5.10 -7.11
CA ILE A 156 12.80 5.27 -8.50
C ILE A 156 12.17 6.64 -8.68
N ASP A 157 12.66 7.39 -9.63
CA ASP A 157 12.00 8.57 -10.17
C ASP A 157 11.03 8.17 -11.27
N ALA A 158 9.75 8.53 -11.09
CA ALA A 158 8.68 8.24 -12.05
C ALA A 158 8.43 9.39 -13.03
N LEU A 159 9.14 10.49 -12.93
CA LEU A 159 8.98 11.66 -13.82
C LEU A 159 9.47 11.37 -15.23
N PRO A 160 9.06 12.19 -16.21
CA PRO A 160 9.65 12.17 -17.54
C PRO A 160 11.16 12.34 -17.49
N GLU A 161 11.87 11.73 -18.43
CA GLU A 161 13.33 11.68 -18.47
C GLU A 161 13.99 13.07 -18.35
N LYS A 162 13.44 14.06 -19.06
CA LYS A 162 13.92 15.45 -18.97
C LYS A 162 13.94 15.99 -17.54
N ASN A 163 12.87 15.73 -16.77
CA ASN A 163 12.80 16.20 -15.37
C ASN A 163 13.82 15.46 -14.48
N TYR A 164 14.03 14.14 -14.72
CA TYR A 164 15.04 13.37 -14.04
C TYR A 164 16.45 13.91 -14.34
N GLU A 165 16.75 14.21 -15.60
CA GLU A 165 18.03 14.78 -16.02
C GLU A 165 18.30 16.14 -15.38
N GLU A 166 17.27 16.99 -15.25
CA GLU A 166 17.39 18.31 -14.62
C GLU A 166 17.68 18.19 -13.11
N LYS A 167 16.92 17.36 -12.40
CA LYS A 167 17.07 17.19 -10.95
C LYS A 167 16.38 15.92 -10.45
N HIS A 168 17.12 15.08 -9.74
CA HIS A 168 16.57 13.89 -9.10
C HIS A 168 17.22 13.61 -7.72
N ILE A 169 16.60 12.76 -6.92
CA ILE A 169 17.18 12.32 -5.63
C ILE A 169 18.47 11.55 -5.94
N LYS A 170 19.56 11.93 -5.28
CA LYS A 170 20.88 11.32 -5.50
C LYS A 170 20.83 9.79 -5.40
N GLY A 171 21.31 9.12 -6.45
CA GLY A 171 21.33 7.66 -6.57
C GLY A 171 19.98 7.04 -6.92
N SER A 172 18.96 7.81 -7.28
CA SER A 172 17.73 7.27 -7.84
C SER A 172 17.92 6.82 -9.28
N LEU A 173 17.03 5.92 -9.72
CA LEU A 173 16.99 5.38 -11.07
C LEU A 173 15.75 5.91 -11.80
N SER A 174 15.90 6.26 -13.07
CA SER A 174 14.80 6.74 -13.91
C SER A 174 13.93 5.59 -14.39
N LEU A 175 12.61 5.67 -14.12
CA LEU A 175 11.61 4.79 -14.69
C LEU A 175 10.36 5.60 -15.07
N PRO A 176 10.39 6.35 -16.18
CA PRO A 176 9.39 7.34 -16.54
C PRO A 176 7.99 6.74 -16.72
N TYR A 177 6.98 7.32 -16.06
CA TYR A 177 5.58 6.85 -16.14
C TYR A 177 4.99 6.91 -17.55
N ASN A 178 5.45 7.83 -18.37
CA ASN A 178 4.97 8.11 -19.74
C ASN A 178 5.64 7.25 -20.81
N LYS A 179 6.68 6.48 -20.49
CA LYS A 179 7.29 5.51 -21.38
C LYS A 179 6.66 4.12 -21.22
N ARG A 180 6.61 3.36 -22.32
CA ARG A 180 6.34 1.91 -22.25
C ARG A 180 7.65 1.19 -21.94
N TRP A 181 7.60 0.29 -20.98
CA TRP A 181 8.70 -0.59 -20.62
C TRP A 181 8.17 -1.99 -20.33
N THR A 182 8.91 -2.98 -20.75
CA THR A 182 8.65 -4.40 -20.49
C THR A 182 9.21 -4.81 -19.14
N GLU A 183 8.87 -6.01 -18.69
CA GLU A 183 9.47 -6.57 -17.47
C GLU A 183 11.01 -6.72 -17.62
N LYS A 184 11.50 -7.10 -18.83
CA LYS A 184 12.93 -7.21 -19.10
C LYS A 184 13.64 -5.85 -18.97
N ASP A 185 13.02 -4.76 -19.43
CA ASP A 185 13.59 -3.42 -19.30
C ASP A 185 13.68 -3.01 -17.83
N VAL A 186 12.63 -3.27 -17.06
CA VAL A 186 12.61 -3.03 -15.62
C VAL A 186 13.69 -3.84 -14.90
N GLN A 187 13.82 -5.13 -15.23
CA GLN A 187 14.84 -6.00 -14.62
C GLN A 187 16.28 -5.54 -14.90
N LYS A 188 16.55 -4.95 -16.06
CA LYS A 188 17.85 -4.34 -16.36
C LYS A 188 18.14 -3.15 -15.45
N ILE A 189 17.12 -2.36 -15.08
CA ILE A 189 17.27 -1.16 -14.25
C ILE A 189 17.37 -1.52 -12.76
N ILE A 190 16.45 -2.36 -12.26
CA ILE A 190 16.27 -2.58 -10.81
C ILE A 190 16.59 -4.03 -10.37
N GLY A 191 16.99 -4.90 -11.29
CA GLY A 191 17.29 -6.30 -11.04
C GLY A 191 16.06 -7.20 -11.00
N THR A 192 16.31 -8.50 -10.82
CA THR A 192 15.28 -9.56 -10.89
C THR A 192 14.63 -9.87 -9.53
N ASN A 193 15.20 -9.37 -8.44
CA ASN A 193 14.68 -9.65 -7.10
C ASN A 193 13.36 -8.92 -6.83
N LYS A 194 12.25 -9.65 -6.94
CA LYS A 194 10.88 -9.14 -6.76
C LYS A 194 10.55 -8.69 -5.33
N LEU A 195 11.37 -9.04 -4.34
CA LEU A 195 11.19 -8.71 -2.92
C LEU A 195 12.03 -7.51 -2.47
N LYS A 196 12.93 -7.03 -3.33
CA LYS A 196 13.78 -5.90 -2.99
C LYS A 196 12.94 -4.68 -2.62
N PRO A 197 13.26 -3.95 -1.55
CA PRO A 197 12.56 -2.73 -1.20
C PRO A 197 12.69 -1.68 -2.30
N ILE A 198 11.58 -1.09 -2.71
CA ILE A 198 11.52 -0.06 -3.76
C ILE A 198 10.72 1.13 -3.25
N ILE A 199 11.31 2.31 -3.32
CA ILE A 199 10.65 3.59 -3.04
C ILE A 199 10.44 4.30 -4.38
N VAL A 200 9.20 4.65 -4.71
CA VAL A 200 8.88 5.38 -5.94
C VAL A 200 8.44 6.78 -5.57
N TYR A 201 8.92 7.78 -6.27
CA TYR A 201 8.52 9.17 -6.11
C TYR A 201 8.24 9.85 -7.46
N CYS A 202 7.61 11.02 -7.42
CA CYS A 202 7.44 11.90 -8.56
C CYS A 202 7.59 13.37 -8.15
N TRP A 203 6.80 14.29 -8.69
CA TRP A 203 6.99 15.71 -8.45
C TRP A 203 6.57 16.16 -7.04
N ASN A 204 5.31 15.90 -6.66
CA ASN A 204 4.71 16.29 -5.37
C ASN A 204 3.44 15.48 -5.10
N LYS A 205 2.75 15.78 -3.98
CA LYS A 205 1.49 15.10 -3.57
C LYS A 205 0.35 15.15 -4.59
N LYS A 206 0.36 16.09 -5.53
CA LYS A 206 -0.68 16.20 -6.57
C LYS A 206 -0.35 15.36 -7.82
N CYS A 207 0.89 14.91 -7.95
CA CYS A 207 1.38 14.11 -9.06
C CYS A 207 1.01 12.63 -8.85
N ASN A 208 0.46 11.98 -9.88
CA ASN A 208 0.08 10.56 -9.83
C ASN A 208 1.05 9.64 -10.58
N ALA A 209 2.18 10.16 -11.07
CA ALA A 209 3.14 9.39 -11.86
C ALA A 209 3.72 8.22 -11.07
N ALA A 210 4.11 8.46 -9.80
CA ALA A 210 4.66 7.42 -8.93
C ALA A 210 3.66 6.29 -8.67
N GLU A 211 2.37 6.62 -8.45
CA GLU A 211 1.33 5.60 -8.27
C GLU A 211 1.15 4.74 -9.54
N LYS A 212 1.17 5.36 -10.73
CA LYS A 212 1.09 4.64 -12.01
C LYS A 212 2.26 3.67 -12.16
N VAL A 213 3.48 4.09 -11.82
CA VAL A 213 4.68 3.24 -11.84
C VAL A 213 4.54 2.10 -10.83
N CYS A 214 4.13 2.38 -9.59
CA CYS A 214 3.89 1.36 -8.58
C CYS A 214 2.88 0.30 -9.04
N VAL A 215 1.76 0.71 -9.64
CA VAL A 215 0.74 -0.21 -10.16
C VAL A 215 1.31 -1.11 -11.27
N ARG A 216 2.12 -0.55 -12.18
CA ARG A 216 2.77 -1.33 -13.25
C ARG A 216 3.79 -2.32 -12.68
N LEU A 217 4.63 -1.90 -11.72
CA LEU A 217 5.60 -2.78 -11.04
C LEU A 217 4.90 -3.89 -10.26
N ASN A 218 3.79 -3.59 -9.58
CA ASN A 218 2.97 -4.59 -8.90
C ASN A 218 2.43 -5.66 -9.87
N LYS A 219 1.98 -5.26 -11.06
CA LYS A 219 1.53 -6.21 -12.11
C LYS A 219 2.65 -7.11 -12.61
N MET A 220 3.90 -6.63 -12.57
CA MET A 220 5.10 -7.40 -12.91
C MET A 220 5.64 -8.24 -11.74
N GLY A 221 4.93 -8.28 -10.61
CA GLY A 221 5.29 -9.10 -9.44
C GLY A 221 6.34 -8.48 -8.53
N PHE A 222 6.65 -7.20 -8.64
CA PHE A 222 7.44 -6.52 -7.62
C PHE A 222 6.54 -6.21 -6.42
N TYR A 223 6.82 -6.83 -5.28
CA TYR A 223 5.90 -6.87 -4.13
C TYR A 223 6.14 -5.75 -3.13
N ASN A 224 7.39 -5.35 -2.93
CA ASN A 224 7.79 -4.51 -1.80
C ASN A 224 7.94 -3.04 -2.18
N LEU A 225 6.84 -2.45 -2.63
CA LEU A 225 6.75 -1.07 -3.11
C LEU A 225 6.17 -0.14 -2.05
N VAL A 226 6.74 1.07 -1.93
CA VAL A 226 6.20 2.18 -1.15
C VAL A 226 6.33 3.48 -1.96
N HIS A 227 5.49 4.47 -1.65
CA HIS A 227 5.43 5.74 -2.35
C HIS A 227 5.90 6.88 -1.44
N TYR A 228 6.83 7.68 -1.93
CA TYR A 228 7.19 8.95 -1.31
C TYR A 228 6.36 10.07 -1.93
N GLU A 229 5.25 10.43 -1.26
CA GLU A 229 4.22 11.31 -1.83
C GLU A 229 4.64 12.78 -1.95
N ASN A 230 5.58 13.27 -1.09
CA ASN A 230 6.05 14.64 -1.18
C ASN A 230 6.89 14.88 -2.43
N GLY A 231 7.46 13.83 -3.00
CA GLY A 231 8.22 13.87 -4.23
C GLY A 231 9.47 14.74 -4.17
N ILE A 232 10.01 15.07 -5.36
CA ILE A 232 11.23 15.89 -5.44
C ILE A 232 11.04 17.31 -4.90
N CYS A 233 9.83 17.87 -4.97
CA CYS A 233 9.54 19.20 -4.42
C CYS A 233 9.63 19.25 -2.89
N GLY A 234 9.29 18.15 -2.21
CA GLY A 234 9.36 18.06 -0.76
C GLY A 234 10.66 17.44 -0.24
N TRP A 235 11.62 17.17 -1.11
CA TRP A 235 12.88 16.55 -0.74
C TRP A 235 13.93 17.59 -0.32
N THR A 236 14.48 17.45 0.89
CA THR A 236 15.55 18.31 1.43
C THR A 236 16.92 17.63 1.49
N GLY A 237 17.00 16.39 1.05
CA GLY A 237 18.26 15.65 1.00
C GLY A 237 19.07 15.91 -0.28
N PRO A 238 20.17 15.16 -0.48
CA PRO A 238 21.02 15.32 -1.66
C PRO A 238 20.27 15.04 -2.97
N THR A 239 20.55 15.89 -3.96
CA THR A 239 20.09 15.72 -5.35
C THR A 239 21.28 15.73 -6.29
N GLU A 240 21.07 15.25 -7.52
CA GLU A 240 22.00 15.31 -8.63
C GLU A 240 21.28 15.61 -9.94
N SER A 241 22.05 16.01 -10.95
CA SER A 241 21.63 16.27 -12.33
C SER A 241 22.44 15.39 -13.26
N SER A 242 21.80 14.87 -14.30
CA SER A 242 22.47 14.13 -15.37
C SER A 242 22.70 14.97 -16.63
N LEU A 243 22.33 16.25 -16.61
CA LEU A 243 22.66 17.17 -17.71
C LEU A 243 24.17 17.32 -17.77
N LYS A 244 24.76 17.04 -18.94
CA LYS A 244 26.14 17.41 -19.23
C LYS A 244 26.22 18.94 -19.27
N MET A 245 27.01 19.52 -18.40
CA MET A 245 27.44 20.91 -18.52
C MET A 245 28.31 21.07 -19.76
#